data_891cc26f973037b89770667fb17db101
#
_entry.id   891cc26f973037b89770667fb17db101
#
_cell.length_a   1.000
_cell.length_b   1.000
_cell.length_c   1.000
_cell.angle_alpha   90.00
_cell.angle_beta   90.00
_cell.angle_gamma   90.00
#
_symmetry.space_group_name_H-M   'P 1'
#
loop_
_entity.id
_entity.type
_entity.pdbx_description
1 polymer ?
#
loop_
_entity_poly.entity_id
_entity_poly.type
_entity_poly.pdbx_seq_one_letter_code
_entity_poly.pdbx_strand_id
1 'polypeptide(L)'
;MSETLALLVALPVLTALVPVVLGRIWQRAGWTVAFVGTVLHLALVVQLARAIRVEGTVSYAVGNFAPPIGIELVGDWISATLVGLVSIITLIVLIFERDRNDSSDAFYSELLLLTAGLSGIFVTGDLFNLYVFLEITGLATYALVATNPSPRAAVASLKYLLVGTIGASLY
;
A
#
# COMPACT_ATOMS: atom_id res chain seq x y z
N MET A 1 -11.56 -17.53 3.80
CA MET A 1 -10.11 -17.20 3.95
C MET A 1 -9.55 -16.49 2.72
N SER A 2 -10.11 -16.71 1.53
CA SER A 2 -9.74 -16.00 0.28
C SER A 2 -9.92 -14.47 0.35
N GLU A 3 -10.89 -13.96 1.09
CA GLU A 3 -11.12 -12.51 1.26
C GLU A 3 -9.96 -11.77 1.94
N THR A 4 -9.06 -12.49 2.63
CA THR A 4 -7.86 -11.89 3.25
C THR A 4 -6.98 -11.22 2.20
N LEU A 5 -6.89 -11.76 0.97
CA LEU A 5 -6.13 -11.18 -0.14
C LEU A 5 -6.69 -9.80 -0.54
N ALA A 6 -8.00 -9.68 -0.66
CA ALA A 6 -8.64 -8.39 -0.96
C ALA A 6 -8.44 -7.38 0.19
N LEU A 7 -8.51 -7.84 1.45
CA LEU A 7 -8.31 -6.98 2.61
C LEU A 7 -6.87 -6.47 2.74
N LEU A 8 -5.87 -7.22 2.30
CA LEU A 8 -4.46 -6.77 2.27
C LEU A 8 -4.26 -5.53 1.38
N VAL A 9 -5.09 -5.35 0.38
CA VAL A 9 -5.07 -4.15 -0.47
C VAL A 9 -6.06 -3.10 0.04
N ALA A 10 -7.29 -3.51 0.35
CA ALA A 10 -8.36 -2.58 0.70
C ALA A 10 -8.11 -1.87 2.04
N LEU A 11 -7.58 -2.57 3.06
CA LEU A 11 -7.36 -1.99 4.38
C LEU A 11 -6.42 -0.77 4.34
N PRO A 12 -5.20 -0.84 3.76
CA PRO A 12 -4.33 0.32 3.70
C PRO A 12 -4.92 1.45 2.80
N VAL A 13 -5.67 1.14 1.73
CA VAL A 13 -6.37 2.17 0.94
C VAL A 13 -7.41 2.90 1.79
N LEU A 14 -8.26 2.17 2.50
CA LEU A 14 -9.32 2.77 3.33
C LEU A 14 -8.73 3.58 4.49
N THR A 15 -7.69 3.06 5.14
CA THR A 15 -7.02 3.76 6.23
C THR A 15 -6.24 4.99 5.74
N ALA A 16 -5.77 5.01 4.48
CA ALA A 16 -5.10 6.17 3.90
C ALA A 16 -6.00 7.40 3.75
N LEU A 17 -7.31 7.22 3.62
CA LEU A 17 -8.26 8.34 3.50
C LEU A 17 -8.48 9.06 4.83
N VAL A 18 -8.31 8.35 5.95
CA VAL A 18 -8.66 8.85 7.28
C VAL A 18 -7.77 10.00 7.77
N PRO A 19 -6.43 9.98 7.61
CA PRO A 19 -5.56 11.08 8.04
C PRO A 19 -5.93 12.42 7.39
N VAL A 20 -6.24 12.43 6.11
CA VAL A 20 -6.62 13.67 5.38
C VAL A 20 -7.92 14.26 5.93
N VAL A 21 -8.87 13.42 6.34
CA VAL A 21 -10.18 13.86 6.85
C VAL A 21 -10.10 14.26 8.32
N LEU A 22 -9.50 13.41 9.16
CA LEU A 22 -9.49 13.58 10.62
C LEU A 22 -8.32 14.45 11.12
N GLY A 23 -7.24 14.60 10.36
CA GLY A 23 -6.07 15.39 10.74
C GLY A 23 -6.40 16.86 11.00
N ARG A 24 -7.47 17.39 10.39
CA ARG A 24 -7.99 18.74 10.67
C ARG A 24 -8.63 18.89 12.05
N ILE A 25 -9.06 17.80 12.65
CA ILE A 25 -9.81 17.79 13.93
C ILE A 25 -8.91 17.34 15.08
N TRP A 26 -7.99 16.40 14.80
CA TRP A 26 -7.14 15.77 15.81
C TRP A 26 -5.69 15.69 15.32
N GLN A 27 -4.81 16.49 15.92
CA GLN A 27 -3.40 16.67 15.50
C GLN A 27 -2.53 15.39 15.42
N ARG A 28 -2.95 14.30 16.05
CA ARG A 28 -2.24 13.00 16.00
C ARG A 28 -3.02 11.91 15.28
N ALA A 29 -4.14 12.25 14.64
CA ALA A 29 -4.97 11.27 13.97
C ALA A 29 -4.21 10.52 12.86
N GLY A 30 -3.44 11.24 12.05
CA GLY A 30 -2.67 10.68 10.95
C GLY A 30 -1.75 9.56 11.40
N TRP A 31 -0.88 9.83 12.37
CA TRP A 31 0.04 8.82 12.89
C TRP A 31 -0.70 7.63 13.52
N THR A 32 -1.70 7.91 14.37
CA THR A 32 -2.43 6.83 15.09
C THR A 32 -3.14 5.90 14.12
N VAL A 33 -3.81 6.47 13.12
CA VAL A 33 -4.52 5.68 12.10
C VAL A 33 -3.55 4.86 11.25
N ALA A 34 -2.44 5.46 10.82
CA ALA A 34 -1.42 4.77 10.05
C ALA A 34 -0.80 3.61 10.86
N PHE A 35 -0.49 3.84 12.13
CA PHE A 35 0.08 2.83 13.00
C PHE A 35 -0.88 1.66 13.24
N VAL A 36 -2.12 1.95 13.64
CA VAL A 36 -3.15 0.92 13.87
C VAL A 36 -3.46 0.18 12.56
N GLY A 37 -3.62 0.90 11.45
CA GLY A 37 -3.84 0.31 10.13
C GLY A 37 -2.72 -0.65 9.72
N THR A 38 -1.46 -0.26 9.93
CA THR A 38 -0.30 -1.11 9.62
C THR A 38 -0.21 -2.33 10.53
N VAL A 39 -0.53 -2.21 11.82
CA VAL A 39 -0.59 -3.36 12.74
C VAL A 39 -1.68 -4.34 12.31
N LEU A 40 -2.87 -3.84 11.94
CA LEU A 40 -3.95 -4.68 11.41
C LEU A 40 -3.55 -5.34 10.08
N HIS A 41 -2.86 -4.60 9.21
CA HIS A 41 -2.35 -5.14 7.95
C HIS A 41 -1.35 -6.28 8.20
N LEU A 42 -0.43 -6.13 9.15
CA LEU A 42 0.49 -7.20 9.55
C LEU A 42 -0.26 -8.43 10.12
N ALA A 43 -1.35 -8.22 10.86
CA ALA A 43 -2.20 -9.31 11.33
C ALA A 43 -2.85 -10.08 10.16
N LEU A 44 -3.28 -9.38 9.09
CA LEU A 44 -3.78 -10.01 7.86
C LEU A 44 -2.69 -10.82 7.15
N VAL A 45 -1.44 -10.35 7.13
CA VAL A 45 -0.30 -11.12 6.59
C VAL A 45 -0.12 -12.43 7.35
N VAL A 46 -0.22 -12.39 8.68
CA VAL A 46 -0.14 -13.61 9.52
C VAL A 46 -1.31 -14.56 9.21
N GLN A 47 -2.51 -14.03 8.98
CA GLN A 47 -3.66 -14.85 8.56
C GLN A 47 -3.43 -15.49 7.19
N LEU A 48 -2.89 -14.72 6.21
CA LEU A 48 -2.54 -15.25 4.90
C LEU A 48 -1.50 -16.37 5.01
N ALA A 49 -0.43 -16.17 5.78
CA ALA A 49 0.61 -17.19 6.00
C ALA A 49 0.05 -18.47 6.64
N ARG A 50 -0.93 -18.37 7.55
CA ARG A 50 -1.63 -19.53 8.12
C ARG A 50 -2.48 -20.24 7.07
N ALA A 51 -3.20 -19.49 6.22
CA ALA A 51 -3.98 -20.06 5.14
C ALA A 51 -3.11 -20.83 4.15
N ILE A 52 -2.00 -20.23 3.71
CA ILE A 52 -1.04 -20.85 2.81
C ILE A 52 -0.45 -22.15 3.40
N ARG A 53 -0.19 -22.16 4.71
CA ARG A 53 0.33 -23.38 5.38
C ARG A 53 -0.64 -24.56 5.32
N VAL A 54 -1.95 -24.30 5.30
CA VAL A 54 -3.00 -25.32 5.33
C VAL A 54 -3.46 -25.69 3.91
N GLU A 55 -3.67 -24.69 3.06
CA GLU A 55 -4.31 -24.82 1.75
C GLU A 55 -3.30 -24.80 0.58
N GLY A 56 -2.04 -24.41 0.83
CA GLY A 56 -1.08 -24.10 -0.23
C GLY A 56 -1.32 -22.71 -0.79
N THR A 57 -1.24 -22.57 -2.11
CA THR A 57 -1.56 -21.29 -2.78
C THR A 57 -3.04 -20.95 -2.64
N VAL A 58 -3.33 -19.74 -2.20
CA VAL A 58 -4.69 -19.22 -2.03
C VAL A 58 -5.00 -18.26 -3.17
N SER A 59 -6.14 -18.40 -3.85
CA SER A 59 -6.60 -17.47 -4.86
C SER A 59 -7.95 -16.86 -4.50
N TYR A 60 -8.19 -15.64 -5.01
CA TYR A 60 -9.43 -14.90 -4.84
C TYR A 60 -9.81 -14.17 -6.13
N ALA A 61 -10.93 -14.56 -6.72
CA ALA A 61 -11.50 -13.85 -7.87
C ALA A 61 -12.34 -12.67 -7.38
N VAL A 62 -11.91 -11.45 -7.70
CA VAL A 62 -12.59 -10.22 -7.27
C VAL A 62 -13.98 -10.15 -7.92
N GLY A 63 -15.01 -9.98 -7.08
CA GLY A 63 -16.40 -9.91 -7.53
C GLY A 63 -16.97 -11.23 -8.08
N ASN A 64 -16.31 -12.38 -7.81
CA ASN A 64 -16.70 -13.71 -8.33
C ASN A 64 -16.66 -13.83 -9.86
N PHE A 65 -15.96 -12.95 -10.55
CA PHE A 65 -15.70 -13.07 -11.98
C PHE A 65 -14.47 -13.93 -12.23
N ALA A 66 -14.65 -15.05 -12.94
CA ALA A 66 -13.53 -15.94 -13.26
C ALA A 66 -12.55 -15.30 -14.27
N PRO A 67 -11.24 -15.58 -14.16
CA PRO A 67 -10.28 -15.20 -15.20
C PRO A 67 -10.70 -15.77 -16.58
N PRO A 68 -10.43 -15.08 -17.69
CA PRO A 68 -9.66 -13.83 -17.85
C PRO A 68 -10.50 -12.55 -17.77
N ILE A 69 -11.78 -12.62 -17.41
CA ILE A 69 -12.67 -11.44 -17.35
C ILE A 69 -12.54 -10.71 -16.03
N GLY A 70 -12.33 -11.44 -14.92
CA GLY A 70 -12.18 -10.90 -13.57
C GLY A 70 -10.73 -10.80 -13.13
N ILE A 71 -10.49 -9.93 -12.15
CA ILE A 71 -9.19 -9.78 -11.49
C ILE A 71 -9.00 -10.94 -10.53
N GLU A 72 -7.87 -11.62 -10.61
CA GLU A 72 -7.47 -12.65 -9.66
C GLU A 72 -6.35 -12.15 -8.75
N LEU A 73 -6.53 -12.32 -7.45
CA LEU A 73 -5.47 -12.16 -6.46
C LEU A 73 -4.97 -13.53 -6.04
N VAL A 74 -3.65 -13.69 -5.97
CA VAL A 74 -2.98 -14.94 -5.64
C VAL A 74 -2.02 -14.71 -4.47
N GLY A 75 -2.13 -15.55 -3.46
CA GLY A 75 -1.27 -15.53 -2.28
C GLY A 75 -0.49 -16.84 -2.15
N ASP A 76 0.81 -16.72 -2.19
CA ASP A 76 1.77 -17.79 -1.91
C ASP A 76 2.80 -17.34 -0.85
N TRP A 77 3.80 -18.17 -0.55
CA TRP A 77 4.83 -17.83 0.42
C TRP A 77 5.66 -16.60 0.01
N ILE A 78 5.86 -16.37 -1.29
CA ILE A 78 6.58 -15.19 -1.79
C ILE A 78 5.75 -13.96 -1.53
N SER A 79 4.46 -13.98 -1.90
CA SER A 79 3.51 -12.89 -1.66
C SER A 79 3.43 -12.55 -0.16
N ALA A 80 3.23 -13.56 0.70
CA ALA A 80 3.13 -13.34 2.14
C ALA A 80 4.42 -12.75 2.74
N THR A 81 5.58 -13.20 2.27
CA THR A 81 6.89 -12.69 2.73
C THR A 81 7.09 -11.24 2.31
N LEU A 82 6.81 -10.90 1.05
CA LEU A 82 7.02 -9.56 0.51
C LEU A 82 6.02 -8.55 1.10
N VAL A 83 4.74 -8.91 1.22
CA VAL A 83 3.74 -8.05 1.89
C VAL A 83 4.08 -7.88 3.37
N GLY A 84 4.56 -8.94 4.03
CA GLY A 84 5.05 -8.87 5.41
C GLY A 84 6.23 -7.93 5.56
N LEU A 85 7.19 -7.98 4.64
CA LEU A 85 8.35 -7.07 4.62
C LEU A 85 7.90 -5.60 4.45
N VAL A 86 6.99 -5.32 3.52
CA VAL A 86 6.40 -3.98 3.35
C VAL A 86 5.77 -3.50 4.64
N SER A 87 4.94 -4.33 5.28
CA SER A 87 4.27 -3.98 6.54
C SER A 87 5.28 -3.65 7.66
N ILE A 88 6.34 -4.44 7.78
CA ILE A 88 7.39 -4.24 8.79
C ILE A 88 8.15 -2.94 8.52
N ILE A 89 8.53 -2.68 7.27
CA ILE A 89 9.24 -1.44 6.89
C ILE A 89 8.34 -0.23 7.17
N THR A 90 7.06 -0.28 6.78
CA THR A 90 6.09 0.79 7.07
C THR A 90 5.98 1.03 8.57
N LEU A 91 5.92 -0.03 9.39
CA LEU A 91 5.87 0.09 10.85
C LEU A 91 7.13 0.74 11.42
N ILE A 92 8.32 0.37 10.92
CA ILE A 92 9.59 0.97 11.33
C ILE A 92 9.60 2.46 11.00
N VAL A 93 9.17 2.86 9.80
CA VAL A 93 9.04 4.26 9.40
C VAL A 93 8.10 5.02 10.34
N LEU A 94 6.93 4.46 10.66
CA LEU A 94 5.97 5.09 11.56
C LEU A 94 6.50 5.23 12.99
N ILE A 95 7.26 4.26 13.50
CA ILE A 95 7.91 4.35 14.81
C ILE A 95 8.96 5.46 14.81
N PHE A 96 9.76 5.57 13.74
CA PHE A 96 10.77 6.60 13.60
C PHE A 96 10.16 8.02 13.49
N GLU A 97 9.05 8.15 12.76
CA GLU A 97 8.35 9.44 12.57
C GLU A 97 7.55 9.89 13.79
N ARG A 98 7.34 9.02 14.79
CA ARG A 98 6.55 9.34 16.00
C ARG A 98 7.03 10.58 16.74
N ASP A 99 8.36 10.74 16.85
CA ASP A 99 8.99 11.78 17.66
C ASP A 99 9.29 13.06 16.86
N ARG A 100 9.18 13.02 15.53
CA ARG A 100 9.57 14.14 14.66
C ARG A 100 8.55 15.28 14.62
N ASN A 101 7.31 15.05 14.98
CA ASN A 101 6.20 16.03 15.06
C ASN A 101 5.99 16.93 13.81
N ASP A 102 6.79 16.75 12.75
CA ASP A 102 6.83 17.59 11.55
C ASP A 102 6.12 16.94 10.35
N SER A 103 5.70 15.66 10.47
CA SER A 103 5.08 14.93 9.39
C SER A 103 3.63 15.35 9.21
N SER A 104 3.26 15.72 7.99
CA SER A 104 1.90 16.09 7.64
C SER A 104 0.99 14.87 7.59
N ASP A 105 -0.33 15.08 7.78
CA ASP A 105 -1.32 14.00 7.58
C ASP A 105 -1.26 13.42 6.16
N ALA A 106 -0.85 14.23 5.17
CA ALA A 106 -0.60 13.77 3.81
C ALA A 106 0.51 12.71 3.75
N PHE A 107 1.60 12.88 4.51
CA PHE A 107 2.67 11.88 4.57
C PHE A 107 2.14 10.50 5.00
N TYR A 108 1.31 10.44 6.04
CA TYR A 108 0.75 9.17 6.51
C TYR A 108 -0.21 8.55 5.51
N SER A 109 -1.01 9.36 4.82
CA SER A 109 -1.90 8.91 3.75
C SER A 109 -1.12 8.31 2.59
N GLU A 110 -0.09 9.02 2.10
CA GLU A 110 0.73 8.55 0.99
C GLU A 110 1.55 7.30 1.35
N LEU A 111 2.03 7.21 2.60
CA LEU A 111 2.72 6.01 3.08
C LEU A 111 1.79 4.78 3.10
N LEU A 112 0.54 4.95 3.49
CA LEU A 112 -0.46 3.88 3.45
C LEU A 112 -0.87 3.52 2.02
N LEU A 113 -1.00 4.50 1.11
CA LEU A 113 -1.25 4.25 -0.31
C LEU A 113 -0.08 3.49 -0.96
N LEU A 114 1.16 3.86 -0.62
CA LEU A 114 2.34 3.11 -1.05
C LEU A 114 2.31 1.67 -0.55
N THR A 115 1.93 1.46 0.71
CA THR A 115 1.77 0.12 1.30
C THR A 115 0.69 -0.68 0.56
N ALA A 116 -0.43 -0.04 0.21
CA ALA A 116 -1.50 -0.67 -0.58
C ALA A 116 -1.04 -1.08 -1.98
N GLY A 117 -0.38 -0.17 -2.69
CA GLY A 117 0.12 -0.41 -4.05
C GLY A 117 1.13 -1.55 -4.08
N LEU A 118 2.12 -1.54 -3.19
CA LEU A 118 3.11 -2.62 -3.07
C LEU A 118 2.46 -3.95 -2.70
N SER A 119 1.50 -3.94 -1.76
CA SER A 119 0.76 -5.16 -1.41
C SER A 119 -0.02 -5.71 -2.60
N GLY A 120 -0.66 -4.83 -3.37
CA GLY A 120 -1.36 -5.20 -4.60
C GLY A 120 -0.44 -5.83 -5.65
N ILE A 121 0.75 -5.27 -5.86
CA ILE A 121 1.77 -5.82 -6.77
C ILE A 121 2.12 -7.26 -6.36
N PHE A 122 2.28 -7.53 -5.08
CA PHE A 122 2.74 -8.83 -4.59
C PHE A 122 1.64 -9.90 -4.49
N VAL A 123 0.37 -9.51 -4.57
CA VAL A 123 -0.75 -10.46 -4.52
C VAL A 123 -1.54 -10.54 -5.82
N THR A 124 -1.23 -9.74 -6.84
CA THR A 124 -1.97 -9.81 -8.10
C THR A 124 -1.52 -11.00 -8.95
N GLY A 125 -2.50 -11.73 -9.51
CA GLY A 125 -2.30 -12.76 -10.54
C GLY A 125 -2.59 -12.28 -11.97
N ASP A 126 -2.85 -10.99 -12.15
CA ASP A 126 -3.29 -10.37 -13.39
C ASP A 126 -2.36 -9.25 -13.83
N LEU A 127 -1.92 -9.27 -15.09
CA LEU A 127 -0.96 -8.29 -15.64
C LEU A 127 -1.55 -6.88 -15.72
N PHE A 128 -2.83 -6.75 -16.08
CA PHE A 128 -3.47 -5.43 -16.13
C PHE A 128 -3.57 -4.83 -14.73
N ASN A 129 -3.97 -5.64 -13.77
CA ASN A 129 -4.05 -5.21 -12.37
C ASN A 129 -2.67 -4.92 -11.78
N LEU A 130 -1.63 -5.65 -12.19
CA LEU A 130 -0.24 -5.33 -11.85
C LEU A 130 0.14 -3.93 -12.31
N TYR A 131 -0.19 -3.57 -13.55
CA TYR A 131 0.03 -2.23 -14.07
C TYR A 131 -0.67 -1.15 -13.22
N VAL A 132 -1.95 -1.37 -12.87
CA VAL A 132 -2.70 -0.45 -12.00
C VAL A 132 -2.01 -0.25 -10.65
N PHE A 133 -1.53 -1.32 -10.02
CA PHE A 133 -0.82 -1.20 -8.74
C PHE A 133 0.56 -0.55 -8.88
N LEU A 134 1.26 -0.75 -9.99
CA LEU A 134 2.50 -0.03 -10.30
C LEU A 134 2.24 1.49 -10.40
N GLU A 135 1.15 1.91 -11.05
CA GLU A 135 0.75 3.32 -11.14
C GLU A 135 0.41 3.90 -9.76
N ILE A 136 -0.37 3.18 -8.95
CA ILE A 136 -0.71 3.61 -7.58
C ILE A 136 0.58 3.78 -6.75
N THR A 137 1.49 2.81 -6.82
CA THR A 137 2.78 2.83 -6.12
C THR A 137 3.63 4.02 -6.58
N GLY A 138 3.70 4.26 -7.89
CA GLY A 138 4.41 5.40 -8.47
C GLY A 138 3.85 6.73 -7.96
N LEU A 139 2.54 6.95 -8.10
CA LEU A 139 1.87 8.17 -7.65
C LEU A 139 2.07 8.42 -6.15
N ALA A 140 1.90 7.40 -5.31
CA ALA A 140 2.14 7.52 -3.87
C ALA A 140 3.61 7.88 -3.56
N THR A 141 4.57 7.30 -4.29
CA THR A 141 5.99 7.61 -4.12
C THR A 141 6.29 9.06 -4.51
N TYR A 142 5.74 9.55 -5.64
CA TYR A 142 5.93 10.94 -6.07
C TYR A 142 5.33 11.92 -5.06
N ALA A 143 4.14 11.60 -4.56
CA ALA A 143 3.46 12.40 -3.55
C ALA A 143 4.24 12.42 -2.22
N LEU A 144 4.78 11.28 -1.77
CA LEU A 144 5.64 11.20 -0.59
C LEU A 144 6.88 12.10 -0.71
N VAL A 145 7.55 12.12 -1.86
CA VAL A 145 8.68 13.05 -2.09
C VAL A 145 8.22 14.50 -2.00
N ALA A 146 7.01 14.80 -2.50
CA ALA A 146 6.44 16.15 -2.48
C ALA A 146 5.98 16.62 -1.09
N THR A 147 5.81 15.74 -0.11
CA THR A 147 5.46 16.13 1.26
C THR A 147 6.55 16.94 1.95
N ASN A 148 7.80 16.85 1.48
CA ASN A 148 8.88 17.70 1.96
C ASN A 148 8.69 19.14 1.43
N PRO A 149 8.62 20.19 2.29
CA PRO A 149 8.30 21.56 1.88
C PRO A 149 9.45 22.30 1.17
N SER A 150 10.43 21.59 0.61
CA SER A 150 11.55 22.22 -0.08
C SER A 150 11.28 22.35 -1.60
N PRO A 151 11.71 23.47 -2.24
CA PRO A 151 11.63 23.62 -3.70
C PRO A 151 12.37 22.52 -4.47
N ARG A 152 13.43 21.98 -3.89
CA ARG A 152 14.18 20.86 -4.47
C ARG A 152 13.36 19.58 -4.49
N ALA A 153 12.60 19.29 -3.42
CA ALA A 153 11.71 18.13 -3.36
C ALA A 153 10.59 18.22 -4.40
N ALA A 154 9.98 19.40 -4.56
CA ALA A 154 8.96 19.61 -5.59
C ALA A 154 9.49 19.35 -7.00
N VAL A 155 10.67 19.87 -7.34
CA VAL A 155 11.32 19.62 -8.65
C VAL A 155 11.68 18.14 -8.81
N ALA A 156 12.18 17.47 -7.75
CA ALA A 156 12.52 16.07 -7.78
C ALA A 156 11.27 15.20 -7.99
N SER A 157 10.19 15.48 -7.26
CA SER A 157 8.90 14.80 -7.42
C SER A 157 8.37 14.93 -8.86
N LEU A 158 8.38 16.15 -9.41
CA LEU A 158 7.94 16.39 -10.80
C LEU A 158 8.79 15.61 -11.82
N LYS A 159 10.12 15.62 -11.67
CA LYS A 159 11.01 14.84 -12.56
C LYS A 159 10.72 13.33 -12.45
N TYR A 160 10.51 12.85 -11.25
CA TYR A 160 10.22 11.44 -10.99
C TYR A 160 8.85 11.05 -11.59
N LEU A 161 7.83 11.89 -11.44
CA LEU A 161 6.54 11.73 -12.09
C LEU A 161 6.67 11.63 -13.62
N LEU A 162 7.36 12.58 -14.26
CA LEU A 162 7.50 12.61 -15.71
C LEU A 162 8.24 11.37 -16.24
N VAL A 163 9.36 10.98 -15.62
CA VAL A 163 10.11 9.79 -16.04
C VAL A 163 9.32 8.51 -15.76
N GLY A 164 8.64 8.44 -14.60
CA GLY A 164 7.80 7.30 -14.24
C GLY A 164 6.63 7.09 -15.19
N THR A 165 5.92 8.19 -15.55
CA THR A 165 4.78 8.13 -16.50
C THR A 165 5.25 7.70 -17.90
N ILE A 166 6.40 8.19 -18.37
CA ILE A 166 6.98 7.74 -19.65
C ILE A 166 7.32 6.25 -19.58
N GLY A 167 7.96 5.80 -18.49
CA GLY A 167 8.27 4.38 -18.28
C GLY A 167 7.03 3.49 -18.26
N ALA A 168 6.00 3.91 -17.54
CA ALA A 168 4.72 3.20 -17.47
C ALA A 168 3.99 3.12 -18.83
N SER A 169 4.14 4.16 -19.68
CA SER A 169 3.54 4.16 -21.02
C SER A 169 4.20 3.17 -22.00
N LEU A 170 5.36 2.63 -21.64
CA LEU A 170 6.08 1.63 -22.42
C LEU A 170 5.78 0.18 -21.99
N TYR A 171 5.13 0.01 -20.86
CA TYR A 171 4.69 -1.29 -20.33
C TYR A 171 3.35 -1.71 -20.92
#